data_11f4e90f229da3e3642fcbfa468b5e75
#
_entry.id   11f4e90f229da3e3642fcbfa468b5e75
#
_cell.length_a   1.000
_cell.length_b   1.000
_cell.length_c   1.000
_cell.angle_alpha   90.00
_cell.angle_beta   90.00
_cell.angle_gamma   90.00
#
_symmetry.space_group_name_H-M   'P 1'
#
loop_
_entity.id
_entity.type
_entity.pdbx_description
1 polymer ?
#
loop_
_entity_poly.entity_id
_entity_poly.type
_entity_poly.pdbx_seq_one_letter_code
_entity_poly.pdbx_strand_id
1 'polypeptide(L)'
;CHAKPNGQNSFALSVFAFDPRSDYHEIVSDARGRRIFPGLPSESLLLQKPTLAVPHKGGERIKVGSKFYTEITRWIREGMPYQLQDESNMTEVRISPPEGRFGPNTEHRLRVDAIYEDGSKRDITHMVEYAVSDKELLQANESGEI
;
A
#
# COMPACT_ATOMS: atom_id res chain seq x y z
N CYS A 1 -14.29 8.04 -1.10
CA CYS A 1 -13.42 6.91 -0.92
C CYS A 1 -13.95 5.63 -1.53
N HIS A 2 -13.04 4.76 -1.98
CA HIS A 2 -13.39 3.50 -2.63
C HIS A 2 -13.70 2.39 -1.62
N ALA A 3 -13.14 2.41 -0.43
CA ALA A 3 -13.40 1.46 0.65
C ALA A 3 -14.70 1.79 1.41
N LYS A 4 -15.83 1.70 0.74
CA LYS A 4 -17.19 1.83 1.28
C LYS A 4 -18.16 1.02 0.41
N PRO A 5 -19.35 0.67 0.93
CA PRO A 5 -20.37 0.03 0.13
C PRO A 5 -20.60 0.80 -1.19
N ASN A 6 -20.62 0.10 -2.30
CA ASN A 6 -20.74 0.65 -3.67
C ASN A 6 -19.58 1.54 -4.15
N GLY A 7 -18.53 1.74 -3.35
CA GLY A 7 -17.38 2.51 -3.74
C GLY A 7 -17.68 3.96 -4.18
N GLN A 8 -16.83 4.50 -5.02
CA GLN A 8 -17.03 5.77 -5.70
C GLN A 8 -16.95 5.55 -7.23
N ASN A 9 -17.98 5.96 -7.96
CA ASN A 9 -18.10 5.73 -9.42
C ASN A 9 -17.99 4.24 -9.78
N SER A 10 -18.67 3.38 -9.03
CA SER A 10 -18.63 1.91 -9.21
C SER A 10 -17.23 1.31 -9.10
N PHE A 11 -16.32 1.93 -8.40
CA PHE A 11 -15.04 1.36 -8.02
C PHE A 11 -15.03 1.16 -6.51
N ALA A 12 -15.26 -0.07 -6.08
CA ALA A 12 -15.31 -0.44 -4.67
C ALA A 12 -14.11 -1.33 -4.34
N LEU A 13 -13.39 -0.97 -3.28
CA LEU A 13 -12.34 -1.80 -2.71
C LEU A 13 -12.73 -2.22 -1.31
N SER A 14 -12.29 -3.39 -0.90
CA SER A 14 -12.50 -3.87 0.46
C SER A 14 -11.75 -2.99 1.47
N VAL A 15 -12.26 -2.93 2.69
CA VAL A 15 -11.60 -2.19 3.78
C VAL A 15 -10.38 -2.99 4.22
N PHE A 16 -9.20 -2.35 4.25
CA PHE A 16 -7.92 -2.97 4.64
C PHE A 16 -7.56 -4.24 3.84
N ALA A 17 -7.94 -4.27 2.56
CA ALA A 17 -7.72 -5.44 1.69
C ALA A 17 -8.30 -6.74 2.27
N PHE A 18 -9.44 -6.67 2.94
CA PHE A 18 -10.12 -7.83 3.54
C PHE A 18 -10.51 -8.89 2.51
N ASP A 19 -10.83 -8.47 1.27
CA ASP A 19 -11.13 -9.37 0.15
C ASP A 19 -10.21 -9.06 -1.04
N PRO A 20 -8.96 -9.55 -1.01
CA PRO A 20 -7.99 -9.25 -2.07
C PRO A 20 -8.41 -9.74 -3.45
N ARG A 21 -9.21 -10.82 -3.51
CA ARG A 21 -9.69 -11.37 -4.78
C ARG A 21 -10.72 -10.45 -5.44
N SER A 22 -11.64 -9.93 -4.66
CA SER A 22 -12.59 -8.93 -5.13
C SER A 22 -11.88 -7.65 -5.53
N ASP A 23 -10.94 -7.17 -4.72
CA ASP A 23 -10.14 -5.98 -5.02
C ASP A 23 -9.36 -6.12 -6.32
N TYR A 24 -8.73 -7.28 -6.54
CA TYR A 24 -8.04 -7.57 -7.80
C TYR A 24 -8.99 -7.52 -8.99
N HIS A 25 -10.16 -8.14 -8.89
CA HIS A 25 -11.18 -8.11 -9.95
C HIS A 25 -11.62 -6.67 -10.25
N GLU A 26 -11.91 -5.89 -9.24
CA GLU A 26 -12.26 -4.47 -9.35
C GLU A 26 -11.18 -3.65 -10.05
N ILE A 27 -9.91 -3.90 -9.73
CA ILE A 27 -8.79 -3.15 -10.31
C ILE A 27 -8.54 -3.56 -11.76
N VAL A 28 -8.45 -4.87 -12.02
CA VAL A 28 -7.93 -5.39 -13.30
C VAL A 28 -9.03 -5.62 -14.33
N SER A 29 -10.16 -6.18 -13.91
CA SER A 29 -11.17 -6.73 -14.84
C SER A 29 -12.43 -5.87 -14.95
N ASP A 30 -12.88 -5.30 -13.83
CA ASP A 30 -14.14 -4.57 -13.81
C ASP A 30 -14.12 -3.34 -14.74
N ALA A 31 -15.31 -2.91 -15.16
CA ALA A 31 -15.49 -1.81 -16.10
C ALA A 31 -14.66 -1.98 -17.38
N ARG A 32 -14.51 -3.22 -17.87
CA ARG A 32 -13.76 -3.60 -19.09
C ARG A 32 -12.25 -3.31 -18.96
N GLY A 33 -11.68 -3.40 -17.75
CA GLY A 33 -10.26 -3.20 -17.51
C GLY A 33 -9.77 -1.76 -17.71
N ARG A 34 -10.66 -0.78 -17.80
CA ARG A 34 -10.30 0.63 -18.11
C ARG A 34 -9.35 1.28 -17.12
N ARG A 35 -9.16 0.66 -15.95
CA ARG A 35 -8.30 1.21 -14.90
C ARG A 35 -6.82 0.94 -15.15
N ILE A 36 -6.54 -0.02 -16.01
CA ILE A 36 -5.18 -0.48 -16.34
C ILE A 36 -4.89 -0.27 -17.82
N PHE A 37 -3.69 0.23 -18.12
CA PHE A 37 -3.16 0.32 -19.46
C PHE A 37 -1.78 -0.33 -19.53
N PRO A 38 -1.70 -1.63 -19.83
CA PRO A 38 -0.44 -2.38 -19.78
C PRO A 38 0.64 -1.87 -20.72
N GLY A 39 0.23 -1.34 -21.90
CA GLY A 39 1.15 -0.82 -22.90
C GLY A 39 1.95 0.39 -22.44
N LEU A 40 1.38 1.19 -21.54
CA LEU A 40 2.04 2.34 -20.92
C LEU A 40 1.48 2.51 -19.50
N PRO A 41 2.06 1.85 -18.49
CA PRO A 41 1.52 1.82 -17.12
C PRO A 41 1.24 3.17 -16.49
N SER A 42 2.03 4.20 -16.79
CA SER A 42 1.81 5.58 -16.32
C SER A 42 0.49 6.18 -16.78
N GLU A 43 -0.10 5.67 -17.87
CA GLU A 43 -1.40 6.09 -18.37
C GLU A 43 -2.58 5.33 -17.74
N SER A 44 -2.29 4.37 -16.87
CA SER A 44 -3.33 3.67 -16.11
C SER A 44 -4.05 4.62 -15.18
N LEU A 45 -5.38 4.61 -15.18
CA LEU A 45 -6.17 5.39 -14.22
C LEU A 45 -5.85 5.03 -12.77
N LEU A 46 -5.40 3.79 -12.53
CA LEU A 46 -4.90 3.32 -11.24
C LEU A 46 -3.72 4.15 -10.73
N LEU A 47 -2.89 4.68 -11.62
CA LEU A 47 -1.78 5.57 -11.28
C LEU A 47 -2.12 7.05 -11.45
N GLN A 48 -2.81 7.41 -12.52
CA GLN A 48 -3.13 8.82 -12.81
C GLN A 48 -4.02 9.48 -11.77
N LYS A 49 -5.00 8.73 -11.22
CA LYS A 49 -5.92 9.25 -10.21
C LYS A 49 -5.21 9.58 -8.89
N PRO A 50 -4.48 8.65 -8.26
CA PRO A 50 -3.85 8.92 -6.97
C PRO A 50 -2.64 9.85 -7.06
N THR A 51 -2.05 10.07 -8.25
CA THR A 51 -0.98 11.05 -8.48
C THR A 51 -1.50 12.43 -8.88
N LEU A 52 -2.81 12.61 -9.00
CA LEU A 52 -3.44 13.85 -9.52
C LEU A 52 -3.04 14.21 -10.95
N ALA A 53 -2.47 13.29 -11.74
CA ALA A 53 -2.28 13.51 -13.18
C ALA A 53 -3.62 13.77 -13.90
N VAL A 54 -4.72 13.23 -13.35
CA VAL A 54 -6.10 13.59 -13.72
C VAL A 54 -6.91 13.91 -12.46
N PRO A 55 -8.02 14.68 -12.59
CA PRO A 55 -8.80 15.10 -11.42
C PRO A 55 -9.26 13.93 -10.56
N HIS A 56 -8.98 14.00 -9.25
CA HIS A 56 -9.32 12.99 -8.25
C HIS A 56 -9.80 13.64 -6.95
N LYS A 57 -11.07 13.41 -6.57
CA LYS A 57 -11.64 13.97 -5.34
C LYS A 57 -10.95 13.49 -4.05
N GLY A 58 -10.23 12.36 -4.12
CA GLY A 58 -9.45 11.82 -3.01
C GLY A 58 -8.13 12.56 -2.74
N GLY A 59 -7.77 13.54 -3.58
CA GLY A 59 -6.49 14.23 -3.51
C GLY A 59 -5.31 13.36 -3.99
N GLU A 60 -4.09 13.86 -3.83
CA GLU A 60 -2.87 13.11 -4.08
C GLU A 60 -2.71 12.04 -2.98
N ARG A 61 -2.45 10.81 -3.39
CA ARG A 61 -2.23 9.65 -2.50
C ARG A 61 -0.92 8.95 -2.77
N ILE A 62 -0.40 9.09 -3.97
CA ILE A 62 0.85 8.47 -4.40
C ILE A 62 1.65 9.53 -5.15
N LYS A 63 2.90 9.73 -4.77
CA LYS A 63 3.82 10.60 -5.51
C LYS A 63 4.45 9.85 -6.66
N VAL A 64 4.55 10.49 -7.83
CA VAL A 64 5.28 9.93 -8.97
C VAL A 64 6.71 9.61 -8.56
N GLY A 65 7.20 8.42 -8.90
CA GLY A 65 8.53 7.94 -8.53
C GLY A 65 8.66 7.42 -7.10
N SER A 66 7.60 7.49 -6.28
CA SER A 66 7.59 6.84 -4.97
C SER A 66 7.69 5.31 -5.09
N LYS A 67 7.98 4.65 -3.99
CA LYS A 67 8.04 3.19 -3.95
C LYS A 67 6.71 2.55 -4.37
N PHE A 68 5.58 3.03 -3.87
CA PHE A 68 4.26 2.56 -4.30
C PHE A 68 4.00 2.75 -5.79
N TYR A 69 4.37 3.91 -6.33
CA TYR A 69 4.26 4.16 -7.77
C TYR A 69 5.08 3.16 -8.58
N THR A 70 6.31 2.92 -8.16
CA THR A 70 7.24 2.00 -8.81
C THR A 70 6.76 0.56 -8.75
N GLU A 71 6.27 0.11 -7.58
CA GLU A 71 5.73 -1.24 -7.39
C GLU A 71 4.48 -1.48 -8.25
N ILE A 72 3.52 -0.55 -8.27
CA ILE A 72 2.32 -0.67 -9.11
C ILE A 72 2.71 -0.68 -10.59
N THR A 73 3.65 0.18 -11.00
CA THR A 73 4.14 0.23 -12.38
C THR A 73 4.78 -1.10 -12.79
N ARG A 74 5.60 -1.69 -11.91
CA ARG A 74 6.23 -2.99 -12.12
C ARG A 74 5.17 -4.09 -12.24
N TRP A 75 4.23 -4.16 -11.29
CA TRP A 75 3.15 -5.14 -11.29
C TRP A 75 2.32 -5.11 -12.58
N ILE A 76 2.01 -3.91 -13.11
CA ILE A 76 1.31 -3.76 -14.39
C ILE A 76 2.16 -4.31 -15.55
N ARG A 77 3.47 -4.02 -15.57
CA ARG A 77 4.40 -4.52 -16.61
C ARG A 77 4.56 -6.03 -16.59
N GLU A 78 4.49 -6.63 -15.41
CA GLU A 78 4.57 -8.08 -15.19
C GLU A 78 3.26 -8.82 -15.52
N GLY A 79 2.24 -8.11 -16.04
CA GLY A 79 0.97 -8.70 -16.44
C GLY A 79 -0.03 -8.82 -15.31
N MET A 80 0.17 -8.09 -14.22
CA MET A 80 -0.75 -8.02 -13.07
C MET A 80 -1.05 -9.39 -12.44
N PRO A 81 -0.04 -10.18 -12.08
CA PRO A 81 -0.29 -11.47 -11.45
C PRO A 81 -1.11 -11.26 -10.17
N TYR A 82 -2.14 -12.12 -9.97
CA TYR A 82 -2.92 -12.11 -8.72
C TYR A 82 -2.13 -12.77 -7.60
N GLN A 83 -1.42 -13.83 -7.92
CA GLN A 83 -0.62 -14.59 -6.99
C GLN A 83 0.60 -15.13 -7.72
N LEU A 84 1.77 -15.00 -7.15
CA LEU A 84 2.97 -15.67 -7.66
C LEU A 84 2.90 -17.15 -7.28
N GLN A 85 3.31 -18.05 -8.17
CA GLN A 85 3.19 -19.50 -7.97
C GLN A 85 3.95 -20.03 -6.74
N ASP A 86 4.93 -19.28 -6.26
CA ASP A 86 5.81 -19.64 -5.14
C ASP A 86 5.74 -18.63 -3.98
N GLU A 87 4.62 -17.91 -3.81
CA GLU A 87 4.48 -16.98 -2.69
C GLU A 87 4.24 -17.74 -1.39
N SER A 88 5.20 -17.65 -0.48
CA SER A 88 5.07 -18.11 0.89
C SER A 88 4.10 -17.22 1.68
N ASN A 89 3.27 -17.83 2.54
CA ASN A 89 2.34 -17.07 3.36
C ASN A 89 3.09 -16.27 4.45
N MET A 90 2.60 -15.06 4.74
CA MET A 90 3.10 -14.29 5.86
C MET A 90 2.62 -14.92 7.18
N THR A 91 3.55 -15.21 8.07
CA THR A 91 3.29 -15.85 9.37
C THR A 91 3.36 -14.87 10.53
N GLU A 92 4.19 -13.83 10.43
CA GLU A 92 4.42 -12.88 11.53
C GLU A 92 4.74 -11.48 10.97
N VAL A 93 4.33 -10.46 11.70
CA VAL A 93 4.81 -9.08 11.52
C VAL A 93 5.61 -8.70 12.76
N ARG A 94 6.84 -8.26 12.56
CA ARG A 94 7.75 -7.91 13.66
C ARG A 94 8.17 -6.46 13.57
N ILE A 95 7.98 -5.72 14.65
CA ILE A 95 8.46 -4.34 14.80
C ILE A 95 9.79 -4.32 15.57
N SER A 96 10.71 -3.45 15.17
CA SER A 96 12.01 -3.28 15.81
C SER A 96 12.38 -1.80 15.94
N PRO A 97 12.80 -1.35 17.12
CA PRO A 97 12.81 -2.11 18.39
C PRO A 97 11.37 -2.36 18.90
N PRO A 98 11.10 -3.50 19.61
CA PRO A 98 9.78 -3.79 20.16
C PRO A 98 9.42 -2.88 21.36
N GLU A 99 10.43 -2.36 22.04
CA GLU A 99 10.32 -1.43 23.16
C GLU A 99 11.51 -0.49 23.13
N GLY A 100 11.34 0.70 23.69
CA GLY A 100 12.42 1.70 23.80
C GLY A 100 12.08 2.79 24.81
N ARG A 101 13.13 3.43 25.34
CA ARG A 101 13.03 4.68 26.12
C ARG A 101 13.76 5.75 25.36
N PHE A 102 13.04 6.77 24.96
CA PHE A 102 13.57 7.85 24.15
C PHE A 102 13.62 9.15 24.96
N GLY A 103 14.63 9.95 24.72
CA GLY A 103 14.72 11.28 25.32
C GLY A 103 13.75 12.26 24.64
N PRO A 104 13.42 13.38 25.30
CA PRO A 104 12.58 14.39 24.67
C PRO A 104 13.27 14.99 23.44
N ASN A 105 12.50 15.24 22.39
CA ASN A 105 12.96 15.80 21.12
C ASN A 105 14.06 14.97 20.42
N THR A 106 13.98 13.65 20.51
CA THR A 106 14.85 12.73 19.77
C THR A 106 14.05 12.05 18.66
N GLU A 107 14.70 11.83 17.52
CA GLU A 107 14.12 11.11 16.40
C GLU A 107 14.64 9.66 16.41
N HIS A 108 13.75 8.73 16.26
CA HIS A 108 14.06 7.31 16.16
C HIS A 108 13.34 6.70 14.98
N ARG A 109 13.86 5.58 14.48
CA ARG A 109 13.28 4.88 13.35
C ARG A 109 12.84 3.48 13.78
N LEU A 110 11.58 3.19 13.54
CA LEU A 110 11.03 1.85 13.63
C LEU A 110 11.28 1.11 12.31
N ARG A 111 11.51 -0.19 12.42
CA ARG A 111 11.52 -1.09 11.29
C ARG A 111 10.44 -2.14 11.48
N VAL A 112 9.67 -2.40 10.42
CA VAL A 112 8.64 -3.43 10.40
C VAL A 112 8.99 -4.47 9.34
N ASP A 113 9.17 -5.71 9.77
CA ASP A 113 9.48 -6.84 8.90
C ASP A 113 8.29 -7.81 8.85
N ALA A 114 7.86 -8.20 7.64
CA ALA A 114 7.03 -9.36 7.41
C ALA A 114 7.91 -10.62 7.39
N ILE A 115 7.49 -11.68 8.07
CA ILE A 115 8.17 -12.97 8.11
C ILE A 115 7.26 -13.99 7.44
N TYR A 116 7.81 -14.79 6.55
CA TYR A 116 7.09 -15.76 5.74
C TYR A 116 7.38 -17.20 6.17
N GLU A 117 6.51 -18.13 5.79
CA GLU A 117 6.63 -19.57 6.11
C GLU A 117 7.96 -20.18 5.66
N ASP A 118 8.54 -19.71 4.56
CA ASP A 118 9.84 -20.14 4.05
C ASP A 118 11.04 -19.55 4.81
N GLY A 119 10.77 -18.76 5.86
CA GLY A 119 11.78 -18.07 6.68
C GLY A 119 12.30 -16.77 6.04
N SER A 120 11.85 -16.41 4.86
CA SER A 120 12.21 -15.13 4.25
C SER A 120 11.64 -13.94 5.03
N LYS A 121 12.30 -12.77 4.93
CA LYS A 121 11.90 -11.53 5.58
C LYS A 121 11.82 -10.41 4.57
N ARG A 122 10.78 -9.60 4.67
CA ARG A 122 10.60 -8.41 3.83
C ARG A 122 10.36 -7.20 4.71
N ASP A 123 11.12 -6.14 4.45
CA ASP A 123 10.89 -4.84 5.10
C ASP A 123 9.60 -4.22 4.54
N ILE A 124 8.62 -4.06 5.41
CA ILE A 124 7.30 -3.47 5.12
C ILE A 124 7.06 -2.17 5.88
N THR A 125 8.12 -1.55 6.43
CA THR A 125 8.06 -0.34 7.25
C THR A 125 7.18 0.76 6.63
N HIS A 126 7.25 0.92 5.32
CA HIS A 126 6.49 1.93 4.56
C HIS A 126 5.11 1.45 4.08
N MET A 127 4.72 0.21 4.39
CA MET A 127 3.46 -0.42 3.97
C MET A 127 2.46 -0.54 5.13
N VAL A 128 2.83 -0.11 6.33
CA VAL A 128 2.01 -0.17 7.53
C VAL A 128 1.53 1.22 7.93
N GLU A 129 0.39 1.26 8.61
CA GLU A 129 -0.11 2.47 9.25
C GLU A 129 0.38 2.53 10.69
N TYR A 130 0.94 3.67 11.09
CA TYR A 130 1.40 3.90 12.45
C TYR A 130 0.36 4.69 13.22
N ALA A 131 -0.12 4.13 14.32
CA ALA A 131 -1.02 4.79 15.26
C ALA A 131 -0.34 4.95 16.61
N VAL A 132 -0.40 6.13 17.17
CA VAL A 132 0.11 6.42 18.52
C VAL A 132 -1.04 6.67 19.47
N SER A 133 -0.96 6.12 20.69
CA SER A 133 -1.98 6.28 21.71
C SER A 133 -2.01 7.69 22.30
N ASP A 134 -0.86 8.35 22.36
CA ASP A 134 -0.72 9.72 22.87
C ASP A 134 0.11 10.57 21.90
N LYS A 135 -0.57 11.45 21.18
CA LYS A 135 0.04 12.34 20.17
C LYS A 135 0.77 13.54 20.76
N GLU A 136 0.60 13.81 22.06
CA GLU A 136 1.36 14.86 22.75
C GLU A 136 2.76 14.36 23.14
N LEU A 137 2.89 13.06 23.34
CA LEU A 137 4.16 12.43 23.71
C LEU A 137 4.96 11.92 22.52
N LEU A 138 4.28 11.48 21.46
CA LEU A 138 4.93 10.84 20.32
C LEU A 138 4.20 11.19 19.03
N GLN A 139 4.95 11.38 17.97
CA GLN A 139 4.44 11.48 16.61
C GLN A 139 5.11 10.40 15.75
N ALA A 140 4.36 9.78 14.87
CA ALA A 140 4.88 8.80 13.92
C ALA A 140 4.51 9.20 12.49
N ASN A 141 5.42 9.01 11.56
CA ASN A 141 5.18 9.23 10.14
C ASN A 141 5.12 7.91 9.35
N GLU A 142 4.75 8.00 8.06
CA GLU A 142 4.63 6.83 7.16
C GLU A 142 5.97 6.13 6.88
N SER A 143 7.11 6.74 7.23
CA SER A 143 8.44 6.15 7.09
C SER A 143 8.90 5.41 8.35
N GLY A 144 8.06 5.32 9.37
CA GLY A 144 8.40 4.70 10.65
C GLY A 144 9.30 5.57 11.54
N GLU A 145 9.41 6.87 11.27
CA GLU A 145 10.11 7.81 12.15
C GLU A 145 9.18 8.23 13.27
N ILE A 146 9.69 8.19 14.49
CA ILE A 146 8.99 8.52 15.74
C ILE A 146 9.81 9.51 16.57
#